data_da3de88257c681be541ca96297ed8eef
#
_entry.id   da3de88257c681be541ca96297ed8eef
#
_cell.length_a   1.000
_cell.length_b   1.000
_cell.length_c   1.000
_cell.angle_alpha   90.00
_cell.angle_beta   90.00
_cell.angle_gamma   90.00
#
_symmetry.space_group_name_H-M   'P 1'
#
loop_
_entity.id
_entity.type
_entity.pdbx_description
1 polymer ?
#
loop_
_entity_poly.entity_id
_entity_poly.type
_entity_poly.pdbx_seq_one_letter_code
_entity_poly.pdbx_strand_id
1 'polypeptide(L)'
;MVHIAKSGEGVIIIKKIFNQKTLFGFIFFTMVLSTIFVSVRIFYAPTVAGQGELNVRVKGDYTLMLLQCIFGTLALLLPSFIEKRFKIVIPSGMIVAYAVFLYCAIYLGEVRSFYYNVPHWDTILHTFSGAMLGALGLTLISFLNKTDRIPVYLSPLFVAIFTFCFAVALGVIWEIYEFTIDFLFLTNMQKYALESGTPLIGQAALTDTMKDLIVDCIGALAFSVFGYISLKSKKGWLERLQ
;
A
#
# COMPACT_ATOMS: atom_id res chain seq x y z
N MET A 1 43.99 -3.73 27.01
CA MET A 1 43.45 -2.51 26.37
C MET A 1 43.01 -2.90 24.94
N VAL A 2 41.77 -3.33 24.79
CA VAL A 2 41.23 -3.77 23.48
C VAL A 2 40.36 -2.62 22.97
N HIS A 3 40.79 -1.96 21.93
CA HIS A 3 40.03 -0.92 21.24
C HIS A 3 38.83 -1.54 20.51
N ILE A 4 37.62 -1.26 21.00
CA ILE A 4 36.37 -1.47 20.26
C ILE A 4 36.20 -0.35 19.25
N ALA A 5 36.68 -0.58 18.05
CA ALA A 5 36.50 0.32 16.91
C ALA A 5 35.85 -0.43 15.73
N LYS A 6 34.64 -1.03 15.95
CA LYS A 6 33.87 -1.69 14.88
C LYS A 6 32.37 -1.36 14.81
N SER A 7 31.88 -0.38 15.58
CA SER A 7 30.46 -0.01 15.50
C SER A 7 30.12 1.08 14.49
N GLY A 8 31.10 1.88 14.07
CA GLY A 8 30.87 3.02 13.16
C GLY A 8 30.69 2.63 11.70
N GLU A 9 31.50 1.68 11.23
CA GLU A 9 31.46 1.28 9.79
C GLU A 9 30.19 0.53 9.41
N GLY A 10 29.69 -0.34 10.29
CA GLY A 10 28.42 -1.06 10.06
C GLY A 10 27.21 -0.13 9.96
N VAL A 11 27.14 0.88 10.81
CA VAL A 11 26.09 1.91 10.79
C VAL A 11 26.18 2.81 9.55
N ILE A 12 27.38 3.13 9.11
CA ILE A 12 27.61 3.94 7.88
C ILE A 12 27.25 3.12 6.64
N ILE A 13 27.58 1.84 6.60
CA ILE A 13 27.21 0.94 5.48
C ILE A 13 25.70 0.77 5.40
N ILE A 14 25.01 0.55 6.53
CA ILE A 14 23.54 0.46 6.58
C ILE A 14 22.90 1.77 6.13
N LYS A 15 23.37 2.94 6.59
CA LYS A 15 22.92 4.26 6.11
C LYS A 15 23.15 4.47 4.61
N LYS A 16 24.21 3.91 4.05
CA LYS A 16 24.55 4.04 2.62
C LYS A 16 23.72 3.11 1.74
N ILE A 17 23.34 1.92 2.25
CA ILE A 17 22.47 0.95 1.58
C ILE A 17 21.01 1.41 1.61
N PHE A 18 20.57 2.05 2.71
CA PHE A 18 19.21 2.60 2.88
C PHE A 18 19.08 4.07 2.45
N ASN A 19 19.84 4.51 1.45
CA ASN A 19 19.56 5.79 0.84
C ASN A 19 18.22 5.70 0.10
N GLN A 20 17.29 6.61 0.43
CA GLN A 20 15.95 6.68 -0.17
C GLN A 20 16.00 6.58 -1.71
N LYS A 21 16.95 7.24 -2.36
CA LYS A 21 17.12 7.19 -3.83
C LYS A 21 17.49 5.79 -4.32
N THR A 22 18.32 5.06 -3.59
CA THR A 22 18.73 3.69 -3.93
C THR A 22 17.54 2.73 -3.77
N LEU A 23 16.76 2.86 -2.69
CA LEU A 23 15.56 2.07 -2.47
C LEU A 23 14.53 2.30 -3.59
N PHE A 24 14.25 3.56 -3.90
CA PHE A 24 13.33 3.92 -4.99
C PHE A 24 13.81 3.39 -6.34
N GLY A 25 15.10 3.57 -6.66
CA GLY A 25 15.71 3.04 -7.88
C GLY A 25 15.57 1.52 -7.98
N PHE A 26 15.81 0.80 -6.89
CA PHE A 26 15.66 -0.65 -6.82
C PHE A 26 14.19 -1.07 -7.06
N ILE A 27 13.24 -0.46 -6.35
CA ILE A 27 11.81 -0.77 -6.51
C ILE A 27 11.34 -0.44 -7.93
N PHE A 28 11.69 0.73 -8.45
CA PHE A 28 11.35 1.14 -9.81
C PHE A 28 11.88 0.14 -10.85
N PHE A 29 13.15 -0.23 -10.73
CA PHE A 29 13.79 -1.17 -11.65
C PHE A 29 13.14 -2.55 -11.60
N THR A 30 12.84 -3.07 -10.41
CA THR A 30 12.15 -4.36 -10.25
C THR A 30 10.73 -4.34 -10.84
N MET A 31 9.97 -3.22 -10.68
CA MET A 31 8.66 -3.06 -11.29
C MET A 31 8.73 -3.03 -12.83
N VAL A 32 9.67 -2.29 -13.39
CA VAL A 32 9.87 -2.24 -14.85
C VAL A 32 10.27 -3.61 -15.41
N LEU A 33 11.20 -4.31 -14.77
CA LEU A 33 11.56 -5.67 -15.16
C LEU A 33 10.38 -6.64 -15.06
N SER A 34 9.56 -6.51 -14.01
CA SER A 34 8.34 -7.31 -13.85
C SER A 34 7.34 -7.03 -14.96
N THR A 35 7.15 -5.77 -15.34
CA THR A 35 6.30 -5.38 -16.48
C THR A 35 6.75 -6.04 -17.76
N ILE A 36 8.05 -6.04 -18.08
CA ILE A 36 8.61 -6.70 -19.27
C ILE A 36 8.39 -8.22 -19.18
N PHE A 37 8.74 -8.83 -18.04
CA PHE A 37 8.58 -10.26 -17.82
C PHE A 37 7.12 -10.71 -18.02
N VAL A 38 6.18 -10.01 -17.36
CA VAL A 38 4.75 -10.32 -17.42
C VAL A 38 4.19 -10.12 -18.83
N SER A 39 4.60 -9.06 -19.54
CA SER A 39 4.22 -8.83 -20.94
C SER A 39 4.61 -10.01 -21.85
N VAL A 40 5.78 -10.58 -21.65
CA VAL A 40 6.22 -11.77 -22.41
C VAL A 40 5.38 -12.99 -22.00
N ARG A 41 5.14 -13.18 -20.69
CA ARG A 41 4.40 -14.35 -20.18
C ARG A 41 2.96 -14.41 -20.66
N ILE A 42 2.28 -13.29 -20.85
CA ILE A 42 0.89 -13.23 -21.38
C ILE A 42 0.77 -13.92 -22.74
N PHE A 43 1.77 -13.81 -23.61
CA PHE A 43 1.72 -14.45 -24.95
C PHE A 43 1.73 -15.96 -24.86
N TYR A 44 2.41 -16.55 -23.87
CA TYR A 44 2.58 -18.00 -23.73
C TYR A 44 1.60 -18.62 -22.71
N ALA A 45 0.88 -17.81 -21.94
CA ALA A 45 -0.02 -18.32 -20.91
C ALA A 45 -1.29 -18.93 -21.54
N PRO A 46 -1.81 -20.04 -20.97
CA PRO A 46 -3.09 -20.61 -21.38
C PRO A 46 -4.23 -19.66 -21.00
N THR A 47 -5.34 -19.75 -21.74
CA THR A 47 -6.54 -18.96 -21.45
C THR A 47 -7.32 -19.54 -20.26
N VAL A 48 -7.26 -20.87 -20.08
CA VAL A 48 -7.94 -21.62 -19.02
C VAL A 48 -6.95 -22.68 -18.50
N ALA A 49 -6.94 -22.93 -17.21
CA ALA A 49 -6.16 -24.02 -16.63
C ALA A 49 -6.70 -25.38 -17.07
N GLY A 50 -5.81 -26.33 -17.38
CA GLY A 50 -6.19 -27.70 -17.72
C GLY A 50 -6.85 -28.43 -16.53
N GLN A 51 -7.72 -29.40 -16.81
CA GLN A 51 -8.32 -30.23 -15.75
C GLN A 51 -7.22 -30.97 -14.98
N GLY A 52 -7.13 -30.72 -13.66
CA GLY A 52 -6.14 -31.35 -12.77
C GLY A 52 -4.79 -30.63 -12.66
N GLU A 53 -4.55 -29.55 -13.38
CA GLU A 53 -3.36 -28.72 -13.22
C GLU A 53 -3.57 -27.71 -12.08
N LEU A 54 -3.06 -28.04 -10.90
CA LEU A 54 -3.01 -27.13 -9.76
C LEU A 54 -1.88 -26.11 -9.97
N ASN A 55 -2.17 -24.83 -9.72
CA ASN A 55 -1.20 -23.71 -9.73
C ASN A 55 -0.68 -23.27 -11.12
N VAL A 56 -1.41 -23.52 -12.21
CA VAL A 56 -1.08 -22.95 -13.52
C VAL A 56 -1.70 -21.57 -13.67
N ARG A 57 -0.86 -20.55 -13.78
CA ARG A 57 -1.30 -19.17 -14.04
C ARG A 57 -1.84 -19.03 -15.45
N VAL A 58 -3.03 -18.50 -15.55
CA VAL A 58 -3.73 -18.22 -16.82
C VAL A 58 -3.51 -16.78 -17.30
N LYS A 59 -3.97 -16.48 -18.50
CA LYS A 59 -3.86 -15.10 -19.05
C LYS A 59 -4.46 -14.03 -18.14
N GLY A 60 -5.57 -14.31 -17.46
CA GLY A 60 -6.18 -13.40 -16.49
C GLY A 60 -5.21 -12.96 -15.38
N ASP A 61 -4.48 -13.92 -14.79
CA ASP A 61 -3.50 -13.64 -13.74
C ASP A 61 -2.37 -12.74 -14.24
N TYR A 62 -1.83 -13.03 -15.43
CA TYR A 62 -0.78 -12.19 -16.02
C TYR A 62 -1.32 -10.81 -16.45
N THR A 63 -2.60 -10.71 -16.84
CA THR A 63 -3.23 -9.42 -17.15
C THR A 63 -3.32 -8.56 -15.89
N LEU A 64 -3.77 -9.14 -14.77
CA LEU A 64 -3.80 -8.46 -13.48
C LEU A 64 -2.41 -8.00 -13.05
N MET A 65 -1.42 -8.88 -13.09
CA MET A 65 -0.04 -8.54 -12.78
C MET A 65 0.50 -7.40 -13.65
N LEU A 66 0.19 -7.40 -14.94
CA LEU A 66 0.62 -6.36 -15.87
C LEU A 66 0.01 -4.99 -15.49
N LEU A 67 -1.29 -4.97 -15.25
CA LEU A 67 -2.00 -3.75 -14.83
C LEU A 67 -1.40 -3.22 -13.52
N GLN A 68 -1.22 -4.07 -12.53
CA GLN A 68 -0.66 -3.68 -11.24
C GLN A 68 0.79 -3.20 -11.36
N CYS A 69 1.65 -3.86 -12.14
CA CYS A 69 3.02 -3.41 -12.36
C CYS A 69 3.08 -2.03 -13.04
N ILE A 70 2.22 -1.77 -14.04
CA ILE A 70 2.14 -0.47 -14.71
C ILE A 70 1.63 0.60 -13.74
N PHE A 71 0.47 0.38 -13.13
CA PHE A 71 -0.12 1.35 -12.21
C PHE A 71 0.76 1.58 -10.97
N GLY A 72 1.37 0.53 -10.44
CA GLY A 72 2.30 0.65 -9.32
C GLY A 72 3.57 1.44 -9.64
N THR A 73 4.09 1.28 -10.87
CA THR A 73 5.22 2.10 -11.34
C THR A 73 4.84 3.58 -11.43
N LEU A 74 3.63 3.89 -11.93
CA LEU A 74 3.10 5.25 -11.97
C LEU A 74 2.83 5.78 -10.56
N ALA A 75 2.21 4.97 -9.70
CA ALA A 75 1.93 5.30 -8.31
C ALA A 75 3.22 5.60 -7.52
N LEU A 76 4.32 4.88 -7.77
CA LEU A 76 5.60 5.14 -7.13
C LEU A 76 6.11 6.57 -7.38
N LEU A 77 5.73 7.20 -8.49
CA LEU A 77 6.11 8.57 -8.84
C LEU A 77 5.17 9.62 -8.23
N LEU A 78 4.01 9.19 -7.71
CA LEU A 78 2.95 10.08 -7.21
C LEU A 78 3.42 11.03 -6.09
N PRO A 79 4.18 10.60 -5.06
CA PRO A 79 4.65 11.52 -4.02
C PRO A 79 5.47 12.69 -4.59
N SER A 80 6.40 12.39 -5.50
CA SER A 80 7.23 13.43 -6.15
C SER A 80 6.40 14.38 -7.03
N PHE A 81 5.35 13.88 -7.67
CA PHE A 81 4.41 14.71 -8.43
C PHE A 81 3.63 15.63 -7.50
N ILE A 82 3.10 15.10 -6.40
CA ILE A 82 2.33 15.85 -5.39
C ILE A 82 3.18 16.96 -4.77
N GLU A 83 4.41 16.63 -4.33
CA GLU A 83 5.32 17.62 -3.76
C GLU A 83 5.60 18.79 -4.71
N LYS A 84 5.85 18.48 -5.98
CA LYS A 84 6.11 19.52 -7.00
C LYS A 84 4.88 20.33 -7.34
N ARG A 85 3.72 19.68 -7.51
CA ARG A 85 2.48 20.33 -7.96
C ARG A 85 1.86 21.23 -6.91
N PHE A 86 1.87 20.77 -5.64
CA PHE A 86 1.23 21.46 -4.51
C PHE A 86 2.22 22.22 -3.63
N LYS A 87 3.53 22.13 -3.92
CA LYS A 87 4.61 22.78 -3.15
C LYS A 87 4.57 22.38 -1.66
N ILE A 88 4.28 21.11 -1.39
CA ILE A 88 4.29 20.52 -0.05
C ILE A 88 5.50 19.62 0.11
N VAL A 89 5.89 19.38 1.36
CA VAL A 89 6.95 18.44 1.71
C VAL A 89 6.30 17.24 2.40
N ILE A 90 6.45 16.06 1.82
CA ILE A 90 5.99 14.81 2.42
C ILE A 90 7.13 14.25 3.29
N PRO A 91 6.89 13.88 4.56
CA PRO A 91 7.92 13.29 5.40
C PRO A 91 8.58 12.09 4.73
N SER A 92 9.92 12.05 4.74
CA SER A 92 10.70 11.00 4.06
C SER A 92 10.33 9.59 4.52
N GLY A 93 9.98 9.43 5.82
CA GLY A 93 9.51 8.16 6.37
C GLY A 93 8.20 7.68 5.73
N MET A 94 7.26 8.58 5.42
CA MET A 94 6.01 8.25 4.72
C MET A 94 6.28 7.81 3.29
N ILE A 95 7.18 8.52 2.59
CA ILE A 95 7.55 8.17 1.22
C ILE A 95 8.20 6.77 1.18
N VAL A 96 9.10 6.47 2.13
CA VAL A 96 9.73 5.15 2.23
C VAL A 96 8.70 4.07 2.56
N ALA A 97 7.81 4.30 3.55
CA ALA A 97 6.76 3.37 3.93
C ALA A 97 5.84 3.07 2.73
N TYR A 98 5.44 4.09 1.98
CA TYR A 98 4.64 3.97 0.77
C TYR A 98 5.35 3.15 -0.32
N ALA A 99 6.63 3.41 -0.59
CA ALA A 99 7.40 2.68 -1.60
C ALA A 99 7.57 1.20 -1.23
N VAL A 100 7.86 0.91 0.05
CA VAL A 100 7.94 -0.45 0.57
C VAL A 100 6.59 -1.16 0.49
N PHE A 101 5.51 -0.46 0.82
CA PHE A 101 4.14 -0.97 0.68
C PHE A 101 3.85 -1.38 -0.77
N LEU A 102 4.09 -0.51 -1.75
CA LEU A 102 3.90 -0.84 -3.17
C LEU A 102 4.73 -2.04 -3.60
N TYR A 103 5.97 -2.14 -3.14
CA TYR A 103 6.83 -3.28 -3.43
C TYR A 103 6.27 -4.58 -2.84
N CYS A 104 5.80 -4.54 -1.61
CA CYS A 104 5.19 -5.69 -0.94
C CYS A 104 3.87 -6.10 -1.60
N ALA A 105 3.02 -5.14 -1.96
CA ALA A 105 1.73 -5.43 -2.58
C ALA A 105 1.88 -5.98 -3.99
N ILE A 106 2.69 -5.35 -4.83
CA ILE A 106 2.75 -5.66 -6.25
C ILE A 106 3.82 -6.71 -6.56
N TYR A 107 5.08 -6.44 -6.20
CA TYR A 107 6.15 -7.37 -6.56
C TYR A 107 6.09 -8.65 -5.72
N LEU A 108 6.07 -8.55 -4.40
CA LEU A 108 5.99 -9.73 -3.55
C LEU A 108 4.59 -10.36 -3.61
N GLY A 109 3.54 -9.56 -3.49
CA GLY A 109 2.15 -10.01 -3.48
C GLY A 109 1.78 -10.74 -4.77
N GLU A 110 1.76 -10.02 -5.89
CA GLU A 110 1.30 -10.55 -7.17
C GLU A 110 2.39 -11.31 -7.94
N VAL A 111 3.53 -10.65 -8.25
CA VAL A 111 4.53 -11.26 -9.13
C VAL A 111 5.17 -12.47 -8.46
N ARG A 112 5.40 -12.44 -7.15
CA ARG A 112 5.96 -13.55 -6.36
C ARG A 112 4.91 -14.43 -5.69
N SER A 113 3.62 -14.19 -5.92
CA SER A 113 2.49 -14.96 -5.37
C SER A 113 2.41 -15.02 -3.84
N PHE A 114 2.86 -13.99 -3.12
CA PHE A 114 2.78 -13.99 -1.67
C PHE A 114 1.33 -13.97 -1.18
N TYR A 115 0.40 -13.43 -1.95
CA TYR A 115 -1.04 -13.51 -1.65
C TYR A 115 -1.56 -14.94 -1.50
N TYR A 116 -0.93 -15.91 -2.20
CA TYR A 116 -1.31 -17.32 -2.12
C TYR A 116 -0.38 -18.14 -1.21
N ASN A 117 0.90 -17.81 -1.18
CA ASN A 117 1.91 -18.63 -0.52
C ASN A 117 2.25 -18.20 0.91
N VAL A 118 1.91 -16.96 1.30
CA VAL A 118 2.21 -16.42 2.62
C VAL A 118 0.90 -16.17 3.38
N PRO A 119 0.60 -16.92 4.45
CA PRO A 119 -0.63 -16.72 5.21
C PRO A 119 -0.78 -15.28 5.69
N HIS A 120 -1.99 -14.75 5.59
CA HIS A 120 -2.35 -13.40 6.04
C HIS A 120 -1.59 -12.24 5.36
N TRP A 121 -0.92 -12.48 4.22
CA TRP A 121 -0.18 -11.43 3.52
C TRP A 121 -1.07 -10.23 3.19
N ASP A 122 -2.21 -10.50 2.62
CA ASP A 122 -3.24 -9.53 2.27
C ASP A 122 -3.73 -8.76 3.50
N THR A 123 -4.14 -9.47 4.53
CA THR A 123 -4.56 -8.90 5.82
C THR A 123 -3.54 -7.92 6.41
N ILE A 124 -2.24 -8.27 6.34
CA ILE A 124 -1.16 -7.41 6.83
C ILE A 124 -1.07 -6.14 5.98
N LEU A 125 -1.17 -6.27 4.67
CA LEU A 125 -1.09 -5.13 3.76
C LEU A 125 -2.28 -4.20 3.93
N HIS A 126 -3.50 -4.71 4.01
CA HIS A 126 -4.70 -3.91 4.25
C HIS A 126 -4.65 -3.21 5.62
N THR A 127 -4.28 -3.90 6.70
CA THR A 127 -4.11 -3.26 8.02
C THR A 127 -3.08 -2.14 7.98
N PHE A 128 -1.97 -2.35 7.27
CA PHE A 128 -0.92 -1.35 7.12
C PHE A 128 -1.40 -0.17 6.25
N SER A 129 -2.12 -0.43 5.17
CA SER A 129 -2.69 0.61 4.30
C SER A 129 -3.67 1.49 5.05
N GLY A 130 -4.58 0.91 5.84
CA GLY A 130 -5.51 1.64 6.70
C GLY A 130 -4.79 2.58 7.68
N ALA A 131 -3.73 2.09 8.33
CA ALA A 131 -2.89 2.93 9.21
C ALA A 131 -2.16 4.04 8.43
N MET A 132 -1.61 3.73 7.26
CA MET A 132 -0.91 4.69 6.40
C MET A 132 -1.85 5.77 5.87
N LEU A 133 -3.07 5.40 5.46
CA LEU A 133 -4.11 6.34 5.05
C LEU A 133 -4.58 7.21 6.23
N GLY A 134 -4.64 6.66 7.43
CA GLY A 134 -4.84 7.41 8.66
C GLY A 134 -3.74 8.46 8.88
N ALA A 135 -2.47 8.08 8.71
CA ALA A 135 -1.34 9.02 8.79
C ALA A 135 -1.44 10.14 7.73
N LEU A 136 -1.86 9.78 6.53
CA LEU A 136 -2.09 10.74 5.44
C LEU A 136 -3.21 11.73 5.81
N GLY A 137 -4.33 11.25 6.38
CA GLY A 137 -5.45 12.08 6.84
C GLY A 137 -5.03 13.09 7.90
N LEU A 138 -4.23 12.66 8.91
CA LEU A 138 -3.66 13.58 9.91
C LEU A 138 -2.73 14.61 9.27
N THR A 139 -1.90 14.20 8.34
CA THR A 139 -0.97 15.09 7.63
C THR A 139 -1.72 16.13 6.81
N LEU A 140 -2.80 15.71 6.13
CA LEU A 140 -3.66 16.61 5.35
C LEU A 140 -4.29 17.69 6.23
N ILE A 141 -4.85 17.32 7.40
CA ILE A 141 -5.40 18.31 8.34
C ILE A 141 -4.30 19.24 8.86
N SER A 142 -3.14 18.71 9.22
CA SER A 142 -2.02 19.53 9.68
C SER A 142 -1.59 20.54 8.63
N PHE A 143 -1.60 20.15 7.36
CA PHE A 143 -1.32 21.05 6.23
C PHE A 143 -2.39 22.14 6.09
N LEU A 144 -3.68 21.76 6.16
CA LEU A 144 -4.79 22.73 6.07
C LEU A 144 -4.78 23.75 7.21
N ASN A 145 -4.44 23.32 8.43
CA ASN A 145 -4.35 24.20 9.60
C ASN A 145 -3.19 25.21 9.54
N LYS A 146 -2.15 24.95 8.73
CA LYS A 146 -1.02 25.89 8.54
C LYS A 146 -1.29 26.96 7.49
N THR A 147 -2.36 26.82 6.74
CA THR A 147 -2.71 27.80 5.70
C THR A 147 -3.33 29.01 6.36
N ASP A 148 -2.62 30.15 6.44
CA ASP A 148 -3.04 31.40 7.08
C ASP A 148 -4.37 31.98 6.56
N ARG A 149 -4.93 31.41 5.53
CA ARG A 149 -6.16 31.88 4.89
C ARG A 149 -7.45 31.58 5.66
N ILE A 150 -7.46 30.50 6.47
CA ILE A 150 -8.62 30.13 7.29
C ILE A 150 -8.08 29.45 8.57
N PRO A 151 -8.00 30.15 9.71
CA PRO A 151 -7.63 29.54 10.98
C PRO A 151 -8.77 28.62 11.43
N VAL A 152 -8.66 27.32 11.13
CA VAL A 152 -9.65 26.33 11.57
C VAL A 152 -9.13 25.65 12.83
N TYR A 153 -9.63 26.04 13.99
CA TYR A 153 -9.33 25.40 15.27
C TYR A 153 -10.14 24.10 15.38
N LEU A 154 -9.64 23.01 14.79
CA LEU A 154 -10.30 21.71 14.86
C LEU A 154 -10.04 21.03 16.21
N SER A 155 -11.09 20.50 16.84
CA SER A 155 -10.91 19.73 18.06
C SER A 155 -10.16 18.41 17.79
N PRO A 156 -9.37 17.89 18.75
CA PRO A 156 -8.69 16.61 18.59
C PRO A 156 -9.63 15.46 18.21
N LEU A 157 -10.86 15.49 18.73
CA LEU A 157 -11.90 14.50 18.41
C LEU A 157 -12.33 14.59 16.95
N PHE A 158 -12.58 15.80 16.45
CA PHE A 158 -12.94 16.00 15.05
C PHE A 158 -11.83 15.50 14.10
N VAL A 159 -10.57 15.84 14.43
CA VAL A 159 -9.41 15.38 13.65
C VAL A 159 -9.34 13.85 13.61
N ALA A 160 -9.57 13.17 14.74
CA ALA A 160 -9.56 11.72 14.81
C ALA A 160 -10.70 11.10 13.97
N ILE A 161 -11.93 11.63 14.11
CA ILE A 161 -13.09 11.14 13.32
C ILE A 161 -12.85 11.37 11.83
N PHE A 162 -12.41 12.56 11.44
CA PHE A 162 -12.09 12.84 10.03
C PHE A 162 -11.04 11.88 9.49
N THR A 163 -9.95 11.68 10.23
CA THR A 163 -8.84 10.79 9.85
C THR A 163 -9.33 9.36 9.65
N PHE A 164 -10.17 8.86 10.56
CA PHE A 164 -10.77 7.55 10.45
C PHE A 164 -11.67 7.44 9.21
N CYS A 165 -12.64 8.35 9.07
CA CYS A 165 -13.55 8.33 7.93
C CYS A 165 -12.83 8.51 6.59
N PHE A 166 -11.80 9.34 6.53
CA PHE A 166 -10.97 9.54 5.34
C PHE A 166 -10.26 8.25 4.93
N ALA A 167 -9.62 7.57 5.88
CA ALA A 167 -8.92 6.31 5.60
C ALA A 167 -9.88 5.21 5.15
N VAL A 168 -11.01 5.03 5.87
CA VAL A 168 -12.04 4.03 5.51
C VAL A 168 -12.65 4.33 4.13
N ALA A 169 -12.94 5.59 3.82
CA ALA A 169 -13.48 5.96 2.50
C ALA A 169 -12.51 5.59 1.37
N LEU A 170 -11.20 5.78 1.57
CA LEU A 170 -10.20 5.37 0.58
C LEU A 170 -10.06 3.85 0.48
N GLY A 171 -10.19 3.11 1.59
CA GLY A 171 -10.27 1.65 1.58
C GLY A 171 -11.47 1.15 0.78
N VAL A 172 -12.66 1.72 1.00
CA VAL A 172 -13.87 1.39 0.20
C VAL A 172 -13.67 1.71 -1.29
N ILE A 173 -13.04 2.83 -1.62
CA ILE A 173 -12.74 3.19 -3.03
C ILE A 173 -11.80 2.15 -3.64
N TRP A 174 -10.86 1.60 -2.85
CA TRP A 174 -9.96 0.53 -3.30
C TRP A 174 -10.74 -0.74 -3.62
N GLU A 175 -11.65 -1.19 -2.76
CA GLU A 175 -12.50 -2.35 -3.02
C GLU A 175 -13.41 -2.17 -4.26
N ILE A 176 -13.92 -0.95 -4.47
CA ILE A 176 -14.67 -0.61 -5.70
C ILE A 176 -13.76 -0.70 -6.93
N TYR A 177 -12.50 -0.27 -6.80
CA TYR A 177 -11.51 -0.40 -7.86
C TYR A 177 -11.24 -1.88 -8.18
N GLU A 178 -11.02 -2.73 -7.19
CA GLU A 178 -10.81 -4.17 -7.37
C GLU A 178 -11.99 -4.83 -8.09
N PHE A 179 -13.21 -4.56 -7.61
CA PHE A 179 -14.44 -5.03 -8.25
C PHE A 179 -14.52 -4.60 -9.73
N THR A 180 -14.19 -3.35 -10.02
CA THR A 180 -14.26 -2.80 -11.37
C THR A 180 -13.22 -3.45 -12.29
N ILE A 181 -12.00 -3.66 -11.82
CA ILE A 181 -10.94 -4.33 -12.58
C ILE A 181 -11.32 -5.79 -12.87
N ASP A 182 -11.83 -6.52 -11.88
CA ASP A 182 -12.28 -7.89 -12.05
C ASP A 182 -13.40 -8.01 -13.07
N PHE A 183 -14.37 -7.08 -13.04
CA PHE A 183 -15.47 -7.03 -13.99
C PHE A 183 -15.01 -6.73 -15.43
N LEU A 184 -14.09 -5.78 -15.60
CA LEU A 184 -13.65 -5.33 -16.93
C LEU A 184 -12.66 -6.27 -17.60
N PHE A 185 -11.78 -6.90 -16.81
CA PHE A 185 -10.64 -7.66 -17.32
C PHE A 185 -10.71 -9.15 -17.00
N LEU A 186 -11.79 -9.62 -16.35
CA LEU A 186 -11.99 -11.01 -15.94
C LEU A 186 -10.80 -11.52 -15.10
N THR A 187 -10.40 -10.72 -14.13
CA THR A 187 -9.35 -11.02 -13.17
C THR A 187 -9.95 -11.56 -11.85
N ASN A 188 -9.14 -11.76 -10.83
CA ASN A 188 -9.58 -12.26 -9.52
C ASN A 188 -8.89 -11.49 -8.39
N MET A 189 -8.95 -10.16 -8.43
CA MET A 189 -8.34 -9.27 -7.45
C MET A 189 -9.05 -9.37 -6.09
N GLN A 190 -10.39 -9.38 -6.11
CA GLN A 190 -11.25 -9.58 -4.94
C GLN A 190 -11.30 -11.03 -4.41
N LYS A 191 -10.52 -11.96 -4.97
CA LYS A 191 -10.49 -13.37 -4.56
C LYS A 191 -11.89 -14.04 -4.51
N TYR A 192 -12.80 -13.62 -5.41
CA TYR A 192 -14.13 -14.24 -5.54
C TYR A 192 -14.10 -15.65 -6.15
N ALA A 193 -12.94 -16.10 -6.60
CA ALA A 193 -12.67 -17.44 -7.09
C ALA A 193 -11.38 -18.00 -6.47
N LEU A 194 -11.29 -19.33 -6.38
CA LEU A 194 -10.06 -20.03 -6.00
C LEU A 194 -8.98 -19.84 -7.08
N GLU A 195 -7.73 -20.10 -6.73
CA GLU A 195 -6.59 -20.07 -7.67
C GLU A 195 -6.80 -21.03 -8.87
N SER A 196 -7.57 -22.11 -8.67
CA SER A 196 -8.00 -23.03 -9.73
C SER A 196 -9.02 -22.43 -10.72
N GLY A 197 -9.48 -21.19 -10.50
CA GLY A 197 -10.56 -20.57 -11.27
C GLY A 197 -11.98 -21.00 -10.86
N THR A 198 -12.14 -21.83 -9.82
CA THR A 198 -13.44 -22.25 -9.33
C THR A 198 -14.14 -21.09 -8.58
N PRO A 199 -15.32 -20.60 -9.03
CA PRO A 199 -16.01 -19.49 -8.37
C PRO A 199 -16.44 -19.87 -6.94
N LEU A 200 -16.28 -18.95 -6.01
CA LEU A 200 -16.85 -19.03 -4.67
C LEU A 200 -18.34 -18.61 -4.70
N ILE A 201 -19.14 -19.13 -3.79
CA ILE A 201 -20.59 -18.91 -3.78
C ILE A 201 -21.04 -18.34 -2.44
N GLY A 202 -21.97 -17.39 -2.50
CA GLY A 202 -22.59 -16.79 -1.32
C GLY A 202 -21.60 -16.07 -0.41
N GLN A 203 -21.64 -16.37 0.89
CA GLN A 203 -20.79 -15.70 1.88
C GLN A 203 -19.29 -15.85 1.60
N ALA A 204 -18.87 -17.00 1.05
CA ALA A 204 -17.46 -17.24 0.73
C ALA A 204 -16.92 -16.25 -0.31
N ALA A 205 -17.73 -15.88 -1.31
CA ALA A 205 -17.34 -14.90 -2.34
C ALA A 205 -17.19 -13.48 -1.80
N LEU A 206 -17.84 -13.15 -0.67
CA LEU A 206 -17.77 -11.82 -0.05
C LEU A 206 -16.69 -11.73 1.04
N THR A 207 -16.10 -12.86 1.44
CA THR A 207 -15.26 -12.93 2.62
C THR A 207 -14.00 -12.10 2.48
N ASP A 208 -13.36 -12.10 1.34
CA ASP A 208 -12.12 -11.36 1.09
C ASP A 208 -12.36 -9.84 1.24
N THR A 209 -13.21 -9.27 0.40
CA THR A 209 -13.62 -7.86 0.44
C THR A 209 -14.05 -7.40 1.83
N MET A 210 -14.91 -8.17 2.51
CA MET A 210 -15.38 -7.79 3.85
C MET A 210 -14.29 -7.85 4.90
N LYS A 211 -13.40 -8.83 4.82
CA LYS A 211 -12.24 -8.94 5.71
C LYS A 211 -11.29 -7.76 5.52
N ASP A 212 -11.03 -7.38 4.29
CA ASP A 212 -10.13 -6.28 3.96
C ASP A 212 -10.68 -4.94 4.44
N LEU A 213 -11.97 -4.69 4.25
CA LEU A 213 -12.64 -3.52 4.84
C LEU A 213 -12.57 -3.50 6.37
N ILE A 214 -12.71 -4.66 7.03
CA ILE A 214 -12.60 -4.77 8.50
C ILE A 214 -11.19 -4.44 8.97
N VAL A 215 -10.16 -5.00 8.35
CA VAL A 215 -8.77 -4.79 8.78
C VAL A 215 -8.26 -3.41 8.42
N ASP A 216 -8.72 -2.81 7.33
CA ASP A 216 -8.52 -1.39 7.00
C ASP A 216 -9.12 -0.48 8.09
N CYS A 217 -10.37 -0.76 8.52
CA CYS A 217 -11.01 -0.05 9.63
C CYS A 217 -10.19 -0.17 10.93
N ILE A 218 -9.65 -1.35 11.24
CA ILE A 218 -8.82 -1.55 12.43
C ILE A 218 -7.54 -0.72 12.35
N GLY A 219 -6.83 -0.76 11.22
CA GLY A 219 -5.63 0.03 10.99
C GLY A 219 -5.89 1.55 11.08
N ALA A 220 -6.95 2.01 10.41
CA ALA A 220 -7.39 3.40 10.44
C ALA A 220 -7.77 3.87 11.85
N LEU A 221 -8.51 3.03 12.60
CA LEU A 221 -8.92 3.33 13.97
C LEU A 221 -7.72 3.43 14.91
N ALA A 222 -6.81 2.47 14.85
CA ALA A 222 -5.60 2.47 15.67
C ALA A 222 -4.79 3.76 15.47
N PHE A 223 -4.61 4.18 14.22
CA PHE A 223 -3.87 5.40 13.91
C PHE A 223 -4.63 6.67 14.30
N SER A 224 -5.94 6.70 14.14
CA SER A 224 -6.80 7.83 14.55
C SER A 224 -6.82 8.03 16.06
N VAL A 225 -6.89 6.94 16.83
CA VAL A 225 -6.79 6.98 18.30
C VAL A 225 -5.41 7.47 18.74
N PHE A 226 -4.35 6.98 18.11
CA PHE A 226 -3.00 7.46 18.37
C PHE A 226 -2.86 8.96 18.10
N GLY A 227 -3.40 9.45 16.98
CA GLY A 227 -3.45 10.87 16.63
C GLY A 227 -4.23 11.69 17.66
N TYR A 228 -5.40 11.21 18.11
CA TYR A 228 -6.20 11.84 19.15
C TYR A 228 -5.42 12.01 20.46
N ILE A 229 -4.81 10.94 20.94
CA ILE A 229 -4.03 10.96 22.19
C ILE A 229 -2.85 11.93 22.06
N SER A 230 -2.16 11.91 20.93
CA SER A 230 -1.04 12.81 20.68
C SER A 230 -1.45 14.28 20.67
N LEU A 231 -2.53 14.63 20.01
CA LEU A 231 -3.06 15.99 19.97
C LEU A 231 -3.56 16.45 21.34
N LYS A 232 -4.27 15.60 22.08
CA LYS A 232 -4.82 15.93 23.40
C LYS A 232 -3.71 16.07 24.46
N SER A 233 -2.65 15.30 24.39
CA SER A 233 -1.56 15.34 25.39
C SER A 233 -0.60 16.52 25.20
N LYS A 234 -0.78 17.37 24.19
CA LYS A 234 0.14 18.47 23.82
C LYS A 234 1.61 18.02 23.67
N LYS A 235 1.86 16.73 23.56
CA LYS A 235 3.18 16.20 23.28
C LYS A 235 3.42 16.36 21.78
N GLY A 236 3.90 17.55 21.39
CA GLY A 236 4.11 18.01 20.03
C GLY A 236 5.12 17.20 19.22
N TRP A 237 4.93 15.87 19.10
CA TRP A 237 5.71 15.12 18.11
C TRP A 237 5.26 15.46 16.68
N LEU A 238 3.99 15.88 16.49
CA LEU A 238 3.52 16.43 15.22
C LEU A 238 4.23 17.76 14.87
N GLU A 239 4.68 18.52 15.87
CA GLU A 239 5.53 19.71 15.65
C GLU A 239 6.95 19.34 15.20
N ARG A 240 7.43 18.13 15.49
CA ARG A 240 8.75 17.65 15.05
C ARG A 240 8.73 17.04 13.64
N LEU A 241 7.57 16.82 13.05
CA LEU A 241 7.42 16.42 11.65
C LEU A 241 7.41 17.65 10.72
N GLN A 242 7.57 18.83 11.28
CA GLN A 242 7.75 20.10 10.60
C GLN A 242 9.22 20.43 10.47
#